data_9b70fb89cf7e8e2bf2feb239335eb988
#
_entry.id   9b70fb89cf7e8e2bf2feb239335eb988
#
_cell.length_a   1.000
_cell.length_b   1.000
_cell.length_c   1.000
_cell.angle_alpha   90.00
_cell.angle_beta   90.00
_cell.angle_gamma   90.00
#
_symmetry.space_group_name_H-M   'P 1'
#
loop_
_entity.id
_entity.type
_entity.pdbx_description
1 polymer ?
#
loop_
_entity_poly.entity_id
_entity_poly.type
_entity_poly.pdbx_seq_one_letter_code
_entity_poly.pdbx_strand_id
1 'polypeptide(L)'
;DAYCRHLGAHMGHGGKVHGNLLECPFHAWRYDGIEGIVREIPYSKSIPPQVKRKCTRTWHVTEANRWIWMWYHPEDIAPLFEVVHIPECSDPDWTEYDVHEWNVYGSIQNMAENGVDVAHFKYIHGTANVPLGDLRWGEWGRGADVRGKMGTPWGEVDGCISYDTMGPGQSWTRFTGISETLLVACITPVELDHVHARFCFTQPKAQAQGERAGV
;
A
#
# COMPACT_ATOMS: atom_id res chain seq x y z
N ASP A 1 -4.94 -2.02 -18.04
CA ASP A 1 -5.34 -0.65 -18.43
C ASP A 1 -6.81 -0.40 -18.09
N ALA A 2 -7.13 0.83 -17.68
CA ALA A 2 -8.46 1.21 -17.26
C ALA A 2 -9.45 1.46 -18.41
N TYR A 3 -8.95 1.73 -19.60
CA TYR A 3 -9.76 2.22 -20.71
C TYR A 3 -10.05 1.15 -21.76
N CYS A 4 -11.34 1.01 -22.10
CA CYS A 4 -11.83 0.09 -23.12
C CYS A 4 -11.27 0.45 -24.51
N ARG A 5 -10.77 -0.54 -25.24
CA ARG A 5 -10.17 -0.36 -26.58
C ARG A 5 -11.18 -0.07 -27.68
N HIS A 6 -12.48 -0.20 -27.37
CA HIS A 6 -13.53 0.17 -28.32
C HIS A 6 -13.65 1.70 -28.46
N LEU A 7 -14.15 2.38 -27.45
CA LEU A 7 -14.39 3.83 -27.46
C LEU A 7 -13.92 4.54 -26.18
N GLY A 8 -12.94 3.99 -25.47
CA GLY A 8 -12.26 4.67 -24.38
C GLY A 8 -13.05 4.81 -23.07
N ALA A 9 -14.15 4.09 -22.88
CA ALA A 9 -14.86 4.12 -21.59
C ALA A 9 -13.97 3.56 -20.48
N HIS A 10 -13.98 4.22 -19.30
CA HIS A 10 -13.22 3.77 -18.14
C HIS A 10 -13.90 2.57 -17.49
N MET A 11 -13.28 1.40 -17.57
CA MET A 11 -13.85 0.12 -17.12
C MET A 11 -13.99 0.01 -15.59
N GLY A 12 -13.22 0.77 -14.83
CA GLY A 12 -13.35 0.83 -13.37
C GLY A 12 -14.57 1.60 -12.86
N HIS A 13 -15.26 2.34 -13.73
CA HIS A 13 -16.48 3.08 -13.38
C HIS A 13 -17.70 2.41 -14.01
N GLY A 14 -18.32 1.49 -13.28
CA GLY A 14 -19.52 0.78 -13.72
C GLY A 14 -19.28 -0.48 -14.55
N GLY A 15 -18.03 -0.89 -14.75
CA GLY A 15 -17.69 -2.20 -15.30
C GLY A 15 -18.14 -3.33 -14.37
N LYS A 16 -18.38 -4.51 -14.95
CA LYS A 16 -18.82 -5.71 -14.21
C LYS A 16 -17.85 -6.85 -14.39
N VAL A 17 -17.65 -7.60 -13.33
CA VAL A 17 -16.81 -8.81 -13.35
C VAL A 17 -17.68 -10.04 -13.58
N HIS A 18 -17.32 -10.87 -14.56
CA HIS A 18 -17.96 -12.14 -14.89
C HIS A 18 -16.91 -13.25 -14.90
N GLY A 19 -16.67 -13.88 -13.75
CA GLY A 19 -15.54 -14.79 -13.57
C GLY A 19 -14.21 -14.05 -13.83
N ASN A 20 -13.44 -14.50 -14.81
CA ASN A 20 -12.17 -13.86 -15.20
C ASN A 20 -12.33 -12.76 -16.27
N LEU A 21 -13.55 -12.39 -16.60
CA LEU A 21 -13.84 -11.38 -17.62
C LEU A 21 -14.30 -10.07 -16.99
N LEU A 22 -13.74 -8.95 -17.47
CA LEU A 22 -14.17 -7.60 -17.13
C LEU A 22 -15.02 -7.04 -18.26
N GLU A 23 -16.28 -6.73 -17.97
CA GLU A 23 -17.24 -6.13 -18.89
C GLU A 23 -17.16 -4.61 -18.88
N CYS A 24 -17.01 -4.03 -20.06
CA CYS A 24 -17.06 -2.59 -20.25
C CYS A 24 -18.48 -2.05 -20.02
N PRO A 25 -18.65 -0.97 -19.23
CA PRO A 25 -19.97 -0.42 -18.92
C PRO A 25 -20.70 0.19 -20.12
N PHE A 26 -19.98 0.50 -21.22
CA PHE A 26 -20.55 1.23 -22.35
C PHE A 26 -21.20 0.30 -23.38
N HIS A 27 -20.50 -0.74 -23.87
CA HIS A 27 -21.01 -1.64 -24.91
C HIS A 27 -20.83 -3.13 -24.58
N ALA A 28 -20.62 -3.44 -23.28
CA ALA A 28 -20.49 -4.80 -22.77
C ALA A 28 -19.39 -5.66 -23.43
N TRP A 29 -18.33 -5.04 -23.99
CA TRP A 29 -17.17 -5.78 -24.41
C TRP A 29 -16.51 -6.43 -23.20
N ARG A 30 -16.22 -7.74 -23.28
CA ARG A 30 -15.66 -8.51 -22.19
C ARG A 30 -14.20 -8.86 -22.43
N TYR A 31 -13.37 -8.41 -21.54
CA TYR A 31 -11.93 -8.57 -21.57
C TYR A 31 -11.47 -9.67 -20.62
N ASP A 32 -10.58 -10.53 -21.09
CA ASP A 32 -9.85 -11.46 -20.23
C ASP A 32 -8.89 -10.66 -19.32
N GLY A 33 -9.04 -10.81 -18.01
CA GLY A 33 -8.25 -10.07 -17.02
C GLY A 33 -6.78 -10.50 -16.96
N ILE A 34 -6.46 -11.70 -17.47
CA ILE A 34 -5.10 -12.26 -17.46
C ILE A 34 -4.40 -11.98 -18.80
N GLU A 35 -5.04 -12.34 -19.91
CA GLU A 35 -4.43 -12.23 -21.22
C GLU A 35 -4.54 -10.83 -21.84
N GLY A 36 -5.48 -10.00 -21.38
CA GLY A 36 -5.71 -8.67 -21.92
C GLY A 36 -6.27 -8.67 -23.35
N ILE A 37 -7.07 -9.67 -23.69
CA ILE A 37 -7.74 -9.83 -24.99
C ILE A 37 -9.26 -9.68 -24.83
N VAL A 38 -9.95 -9.40 -25.93
CA VAL A 38 -11.43 -9.43 -25.96
C VAL A 38 -11.90 -10.86 -26.17
N ARG A 39 -12.70 -11.38 -25.26
CA ARG A 39 -13.31 -12.71 -25.34
C ARG A 39 -14.74 -12.70 -25.86
N GLU A 40 -15.45 -11.60 -25.66
CA GLU A 40 -16.86 -11.51 -26.05
C GLU A 40 -17.26 -10.10 -26.45
N ILE A 41 -18.08 -10.01 -27.49
CA ILE A 41 -18.79 -8.81 -27.91
C ILE A 41 -20.25 -9.21 -28.08
N PRO A 42 -21.15 -8.98 -27.10
CA PRO A 42 -22.48 -9.60 -27.08
C PRO A 42 -23.37 -9.35 -28.29
N TYR A 43 -23.19 -8.22 -28.97
CA TYR A 43 -23.98 -7.83 -30.13
C TYR A 43 -23.29 -8.17 -31.46
N SER A 44 -22.11 -8.80 -31.43
CA SER A 44 -21.36 -9.12 -32.66
C SER A 44 -21.24 -10.62 -32.87
N LYS A 45 -21.39 -11.06 -34.13
CA LYS A 45 -21.19 -12.45 -34.52
C LYS A 45 -19.71 -12.88 -34.55
N SER A 46 -18.82 -11.90 -34.57
CA SER A 46 -17.37 -12.14 -34.63
C SER A 46 -16.59 -11.06 -33.86
N ILE A 47 -15.44 -11.46 -33.34
CA ILE A 47 -14.51 -10.54 -32.66
C ILE A 47 -13.47 -10.10 -33.68
N PRO A 48 -13.21 -8.78 -33.84
CA PRO A 48 -12.17 -8.30 -34.75
C PRO A 48 -10.78 -8.90 -34.42
N PRO A 49 -10.00 -9.29 -35.43
CA PRO A 49 -8.68 -9.93 -35.20
C PRO A 49 -7.74 -9.09 -34.33
N GLN A 50 -7.85 -7.76 -34.42
CA GLN A 50 -7.00 -6.82 -33.68
C GLN A 50 -7.14 -6.94 -32.15
N VAL A 51 -8.32 -7.31 -31.66
CA VAL A 51 -8.61 -7.43 -30.22
C VAL A 51 -8.68 -8.88 -29.75
N LYS A 52 -8.53 -9.86 -30.65
CA LYS A 52 -8.30 -11.28 -30.29
C LYS A 52 -6.90 -11.57 -29.76
N ARG A 53 -5.97 -10.66 -29.96
CA ARG A 53 -4.62 -10.66 -29.38
C ARG A 53 -4.56 -9.66 -28.25
N LYS A 54 -3.48 -9.69 -27.44
CA LYS A 54 -3.30 -8.75 -26.31
C LYS A 54 -3.47 -7.30 -26.83
N CYS A 55 -4.53 -6.67 -26.41
CA CYS A 55 -4.92 -5.32 -26.84
C CYS A 55 -5.00 -4.34 -25.65
N THR A 56 -5.01 -4.84 -24.43
CA THR A 56 -4.93 -4.03 -23.20
C THR A 56 -3.82 -4.58 -22.29
N ARG A 57 -3.16 -3.69 -21.57
CA ARG A 57 -2.12 -4.09 -20.61
C ARG A 57 -2.80 -4.72 -19.39
N THR A 58 -2.23 -5.81 -18.92
CA THR A 58 -2.54 -6.46 -17.66
C THR A 58 -1.41 -6.21 -16.67
N TRP A 59 -1.69 -6.27 -15.40
CA TRP A 59 -0.76 -5.96 -14.33
C TRP A 59 -0.66 -7.15 -13.37
N HIS A 60 0.51 -7.36 -12.79
CA HIS A 60 0.64 -8.28 -11.67
C HIS A 60 0.00 -7.63 -10.45
N VAL A 61 -1.02 -8.30 -9.92
CA VAL A 61 -1.81 -7.82 -8.78
C VAL A 61 -1.85 -8.91 -7.73
N THR A 62 -1.74 -8.53 -6.47
CA THR A 62 -1.91 -9.44 -5.32
C THR A 62 -2.70 -8.74 -4.21
N GLU A 63 -3.39 -9.55 -3.41
CA GLU A 63 -4.05 -9.09 -2.19
C GLU A 63 -3.21 -9.51 -0.99
N ALA A 64 -2.82 -8.54 -0.16
CA ALA A 64 -2.14 -8.79 1.09
C ALA A 64 -2.40 -7.63 2.07
N ASN A 65 -2.45 -7.94 3.37
CA ASN A 65 -2.59 -6.94 4.42
C ASN A 65 -3.84 -6.05 4.23
N ARG A 66 -4.95 -6.63 3.74
CA ARG A 66 -6.23 -5.95 3.42
C ARG A 66 -6.12 -4.87 2.33
N TRP A 67 -5.08 -4.94 1.51
CA TRP A 67 -4.85 -4.04 0.37
C TRP A 67 -4.68 -4.81 -0.92
N ILE A 68 -4.98 -4.12 -2.04
CA ILE A 68 -4.66 -4.59 -3.40
C ILE A 68 -3.36 -3.91 -3.81
N TRP A 69 -2.36 -4.72 -4.10
CA TRP A 69 -1.04 -4.29 -4.55
C TRP A 69 -0.89 -4.55 -6.03
N MET A 70 -0.29 -3.58 -6.74
CA MET A 70 0.01 -3.70 -8.16
C MET A 70 1.50 -3.52 -8.37
N TRP A 71 2.12 -4.44 -9.09
CA TRP A 71 3.49 -4.32 -9.50
C TRP A 71 3.61 -3.43 -10.73
N TYR A 72 4.52 -2.47 -10.69
CA TYR A 72 4.92 -1.63 -11.82
C TYR A 72 6.42 -1.71 -12.04
N HIS A 73 6.83 -1.94 -13.29
CA HIS A 73 8.21 -1.78 -13.74
C HIS A 73 8.19 -1.19 -15.16
N PRO A 74 9.09 -0.24 -15.49
CA PRO A 74 9.10 0.42 -16.81
C PRO A 74 9.39 -0.56 -17.97
N GLU A 75 10.15 -1.62 -17.71
CA GLU A 75 10.49 -2.66 -18.69
C GLU A 75 9.47 -3.83 -18.70
N ASP A 76 8.36 -3.72 -17.95
CA ASP A 76 7.31 -4.74 -17.90
C ASP A 76 7.79 -6.14 -17.46
N ILE A 77 8.82 -6.19 -16.60
CA ILE A 77 9.33 -7.43 -16.02
C ILE A 77 8.45 -7.92 -14.86
N ALA A 78 8.52 -9.22 -14.60
CA ALA A 78 7.81 -9.84 -13.47
C ALA A 78 8.27 -9.25 -12.13
N PRO A 79 7.43 -9.35 -11.07
CA PRO A 79 7.81 -8.91 -9.74
C PRO A 79 9.14 -9.51 -9.27
N LEU A 80 10.03 -8.64 -8.78
CA LEU A 80 11.34 -9.02 -8.24
C LEU A 80 11.27 -9.44 -6.77
N PHE A 81 10.19 -9.07 -6.09
CA PHE A 81 9.90 -9.42 -4.70
C PHE A 81 8.40 -9.52 -4.49
N GLU A 82 8.02 -10.21 -3.44
CA GLU A 82 6.62 -10.33 -3.03
C GLU A 82 6.24 -9.28 -2.00
N VAL A 83 4.96 -8.97 -1.91
CA VAL A 83 4.41 -8.16 -0.82
C VAL A 83 4.54 -8.95 0.48
N VAL A 84 5.15 -8.35 1.50
CA VAL A 84 5.34 -9.00 2.80
C VAL A 84 4.00 -9.10 3.52
N HIS A 85 3.66 -10.30 3.95
CA HIS A 85 2.49 -10.54 4.79
C HIS A 85 2.79 -10.11 6.23
N ILE A 86 1.92 -9.26 6.77
CA ILE A 86 1.99 -8.73 8.13
C ILE A 86 0.92 -9.45 8.95
N PRO A 87 1.31 -10.32 9.92
CA PRO A 87 0.36 -11.19 10.61
C PRO A 87 -0.79 -10.46 11.28
N GLU A 88 -0.51 -9.31 11.90
CA GLU A 88 -1.49 -8.49 12.61
C GLU A 88 -2.65 -8.02 11.71
N CYS A 89 -2.40 -7.89 10.40
CA CYS A 89 -3.43 -7.48 9.44
C CYS A 89 -4.53 -8.53 9.23
N SER A 90 -4.25 -9.79 9.53
CA SER A 90 -5.21 -10.90 9.42
C SER A 90 -5.65 -11.44 10.78
N ASP A 91 -5.11 -10.91 11.88
CA ASP A 91 -5.43 -11.33 13.23
C ASP A 91 -6.81 -10.80 13.65
N PRO A 92 -7.75 -11.68 14.06
CA PRO A 92 -9.07 -11.26 14.50
C PRO A 92 -9.06 -10.46 15.81
N ASP A 93 -7.97 -10.50 16.57
CA ASP A 93 -7.82 -9.74 17.83
C ASP A 93 -7.32 -8.31 17.60
N TRP A 94 -7.02 -7.94 16.36
CA TRP A 94 -6.66 -6.58 15.95
C TRP A 94 -7.87 -5.84 15.39
N THR A 95 -7.87 -4.49 15.51
CA THR A 95 -8.95 -3.63 15.02
C THR A 95 -9.00 -3.60 13.49
N GLU A 96 -10.10 -3.12 12.92
CA GLU A 96 -10.10 -2.62 11.55
C GLU A 96 -9.14 -1.44 11.42
N TYR A 97 -8.71 -1.16 10.18
CA TYR A 97 -7.84 -0.03 9.91
C TYR A 97 -8.56 1.30 10.14
N ASP A 98 -7.89 2.19 10.86
CA ASP A 98 -8.15 3.63 10.77
C ASP A 98 -7.25 4.17 9.64
N VAL A 99 -7.88 4.64 8.56
CA VAL A 99 -7.21 5.00 7.30
C VAL A 99 -7.14 6.49 7.14
N HIS A 100 -5.91 7.00 6.96
CA HIS A 100 -5.65 8.39 6.63
C HIS A 100 -4.97 8.49 5.27
N GLU A 101 -5.40 9.44 4.44
CA GLU A 101 -4.91 9.60 3.08
C GLU A 101 -4.46 11.04 2.82
N TRP A 102 -3.34 11.18 2.13
CA TRP A 102 -2.80 12.47 1.72
C TRP A 102 -2.27 12.44 0.29
N ASN A 103 -2.44 13.56 -0.39
CA ASN A 103 -1.66 13.88 -1.58
C ASN A 103 -0.43 14.67 -1.13
N VAL A 104 0.74 14.10 -1.31
CA VAL A 104 2.02 14.69 -0.88
C VAL A 104 2.80 15.11 -2.11
N TYR A 105 3.14 16.39 -2.18
CA TYR A 105 4.04 16.93 -3.21
C TYR A 105 5.48 16.63 -2.83
N GLY A 106 6.00 15.54 -3.34
CA GLY A 106 7.31 14.99 -3.11
C GLY A 106 7.47 13.64 -3.79
N SER A 107 8.69 13.27 -4.07
CA SER A 107 8.96 11.98 -4.73
C SER A 107 8.81 10.80 -3.76
N ILE A 108 8.60 9.60 -4.31
CA ILE A 108 8.62 8.38 -3.52
C ILE A 108 9.97 8.15 -2.83
N GLN A 109 11.07 8.68 -3.41
CA GLN A 109 12.39 8.68 -2.81
C GLN A 109 12.43 9.49 -1.51
N ASN A 110 11.85 10.70 -1.50
CA ASN A 110 11.78 11.52 -0.29
C ASN A 110 11.02 10.81 0.83
N MET A 111 9.91 10.13 0.50
CA MET A 111 9.18 9.33 1.47
C MET A 111 10.03 8.17 2.02
N ALA A 112 10.82 7.57 1.15
CA ALA A 112 11.72 6.51 1.55
C ALA A 112 12.87 7.01 2.44
N GLU A 113 13.50 8.14 2.11
CA GLU A 113 14.62 8.72 2.87
C GLU A 113 14.24 9.11 4.29
N ASN A 114 12.99 9.54 4.52
CA ASN A 114 12.48 9.85 5.86
C ASN A 114 12.67 8.71 6.87
N GLY A 115 12.60 7.45 6.41
CA GLY A 115 12.76 6.30 7.29
C GLY A 115 14.17 6.11 7.84
N VAL A 116 15.22 6.67 7.23
CA VAL A 116 16.62 6.54 7.69
C VAL A 116 17.12 7.80 8.44
N ASP A 117 16.34 8.86 8.43
CA ASP A 117 16.66 10.08 9.19
C ASP A 117 16.18 9.94 10.64
N VAL A 118 17.06 9.52 11.53
CA VAL A 118 16.74 9.43 12.96
C VAL A 118 16.72 10.79 13.67
N ALA A 119 17.31 11.81 13.06
CA ALA A 119 17.38 13.14 13.69
C ALA A 119 16.01 13.83 13.76
N HIS A 120 15.15 13.61 12.76
CA HIS A 120 13.82 14.23 12.73
C HIS A 120 12.93 13.80 13.91
N PHE A 121 13.16 12.63 14.50
CA PHE A 121 12.39 12.19 15.68
C PHE A 121 12.48 13.20 16.83
N LYS A 122 13.64 13.81 17.02
CA LYS A 122 13.78 14.85 18.05
C LYS A 122 13.06 16.13 17.69
N TYR A 123 13.21 16.59 16.46
CA TYR A 123 12.78 17.93 16.04
C TYR A 123 11.33 17.98 15.55
N ILE A 124 10.83 16.88 15.02
CA ILE A 124 9.46 16.78 14.47
C ILE A 124 8.54 15.99 15.42
N HIS A 125 9.02 14.87 15.96
CA HIS A 125 8.23 14.01 16.84
C HIS A 125 8.46 14.23 18.33
N GLY A 126 9.35 15.17 18.71
CA GLY A 126 9.51 15.62 20.09
C GLY A 126 10.14 14.61 21.05
N THR A 127 10.94 13.66 20.54
CA THR A 127 11.70 12.77 21.44
C THR A 127 12.73 13.59 22.23
N ALA A 128 13.02 13.20 23.48
CA ALA A 128 13.94 13.94 24.36
C ALA A 128 15.34 14.12 23.76
N ASN A 129 15.81 13.10 23.05
CA ASN A 129 17.10 13.11 22.37
C ASN A 129 16.95 12.56 20.94
N VAL A 130 17.97 12.76 20.09
CA VAL A 130 18.07 12.00 18.83
C VAL A 130 18.21 10.54 19.21
N PRO A 131 17.25 9.67 18.82
CA PRO A 131 17.28 8.29 19.26
C PRO A 131 18.41 7.51 18.58
N LEU A 132 18.80 6.41 19.19
CA LEU A 132 19.68 5.43 18.55
C LEU A 132 18.85 4.52 17.65
N GLY A 133 19.31 4.31 16.41
CA GLY A 133 18.67 3.43 15.45
C GLY A 133 19.58 2.26 15.09
N ASP A 134 19.06 1.04 15.24
CA ASP A 134 19.72 -0.18 14.76
C ASP A 134 19.21 -0.47 13.34
N LEU A 135 19.99 -0.08 12.32
CA LEU A 135 19.61 -0.23 10.92
C LEU A 135 19.76 -1.68 10.43
N ARG A 136 18.80 -2.15 9.67
CA ARG A 136 18.79 -3.44 8.96
C ARG A 136 18.69 -3.19 7.47
N TRP A 137 19.46 -3.94 6.67
CA TRP A 137 19.47 -3.85 5.22
C TRP A 137 19.16 -5.20 4.59
N GLY A 138 18.27 -5.21 3.64
CA GLY A 138 17.96 -6.34 2.78
C GLY A 138 18.11 -5.98 1.31
N GLU A 139 17.98 -6.94 0.43
CA GLU A 139 18.11 -6.74 -1.01
C GLU A 139 17.05 -5.75 -1.56
N TRP A 140 15.81 -5.88 -1.11
CA TRP A 140 14.67 -5.09 -1.59
C TRP A 140 14.02 -4.23 -0.52
N GLY A 141 14.55 -4.25 0.69
CA GLY A 141 13.98 -3.54 1.82
C GLY A 141 15.00 -3.14 2.85
N ARG A 142 14.55 -2.40 3.81
CA ARG A 142 15.34 -1.99 4.97
C ARG A 142 14.43 -1.84 6.18
N GLY A 143 15.04 -1.76 7.34
CA GLY A 143 14.33 -1.48 8.58
C GLY A 143 15.23 -0.86 9.63
N ALA A 144 14.64 -0.41 10.72
CA ALA A 144 15.36 -0.01 11.92
C ALA A 144 14.50 -0.20 13.17
N ASP A 145 15.21 -0.42 14.29
CA ASP A 145 14.64 -0.27 15.62
C ASP A 145 15.16 1.03 16.23
N VAL A 146 14.24 1.96 16.45
CA VAL A 146 14.52 3.27 17.05
C VAL A 146 14.01 3.26 18.47
N ARG A 147 14.93 3.28 19.45
CA ARG A 147 14.59 3.23 20.87
C ARG A 147 14.82 4.58 21.53
N GLY A 148 13.87 5.00 22.35
CA GLY A 148 13.96 6.28 23.03
C GLY A 148 12.94 6.42 24.16
N LYS A 149 13.12 7.46 24.94
CA LYS A 149 12.15 7.85 25.94
C LYS A 149 11.04 8.70 25.32
N MET A 150 9.81 8.31 25.57
CA MET A 150 8.60 9.02 25.14
C MET A 150 7.97 9.72 26.32
N GLY A 151 7.67 11.01 26.18
CA GLY A 151 6.96 11.78 27.21
C GLY A 151 5.48 11.44 27.21
N THR A 152 4.93 11.16 28.38
CA THR A 152 3.48 11.00 28.60
C THR A 152 3.01 11.96 29.68
N PRO A 153 1.70 12.22 29.81
CA PRO A 153 1.17 13.01 30.91
C PRO A 153 1.50 12.43 32.30
N TRP A 154 1.88 11.17 32.38
CA TRP A 154 2.19 10.45 33.62
C TRP A 154 3.70 10.22 33.84
N GLY A 155 4.56 10.78 32.96
CA GLY A 155 6.01 10.63 33.01
C GLY A 155 6.59 10.05 31.72
N GLU A 156 7.89 9.73 31.75
CA GLU A 156 8.57 9.12 30.62
C GLU A 156 8.41 7.60 30.64
N VAL A 157 8.20 7.03 29.47
CA VAL A 157 8.21 5.57 29.23
C VAL A 157 9.24 5.21 28.18
N ASP A 158 9.83 4.03 28.30
CA ASP A 158 10.68 3.50 27.25
C ASP A 158 9.80 3.04 26.08
N GLY A 159 10.10 3.52 24.89
CA GLY A 159 9.39 3.18 23.69
C GLY A 159 10.32 2.69 22.58
N CYS A 160 9.75 1.93 21.66
CA CYS A 160 10.44 1.49 20.46
C CYS A 160 9.56 1.71 19.24
N ILE A 161 10.16 2.24 18.20
CA ILE A 161 9.58 2.33 16.86
C ILE A 161 10.38 1.37 15.99
N SER A 162 9.78 0.26 15.62
CA SER A 162 10.38 -0.75 14.74
C SER A 162 9.71 -0.64 13.38
N TYR A 163 10.44 -0.21 12.36
CA TYR A 163 9.91 -0.15 11.01
C TYR A 163 10.68 -1.05 10.06
N ASP A 164 9.98 -1.52 9.03
CA ASP A 164 10.51 -2.26 7.90
C ASP A 164 9.83 -1.82 6.61
N THR A 165 10.54 -1.99 5.50
CA THR A 165 10.03 -1.70 4.14
C THR A 165 10.27 -2.87 3.20
N MET A 166 9.42 -2.98 2.17
CA MET A 166 9.66 -3.85 1.03
C MET A 166 9.39 -3.07 -0.25
N GLY A 167 10.46 -2.83 -1.01
CA GLY A 167 10.40 -1.87 -2.12
C GLY A 167 10.06 -0.45 -1.64
N PRO A 168 9.74 0.46 -2.55
CA PRO A 168 9.43 1.85 -2.18
C PRO A 168 7.96 2.05 -1.77
N GLY A 169 7.06 1.10 -2.06
CA GLY A 169 5.61 1.27 -1.90
C GLY A 169 5.02 0.71 -0.63
N GLN A 170 5.69 -0.25 0.02
CA GLN A 170 5.22 -0.89 1.25
C GLN A 170 6.15 -0.58 2.41
N SER A 171 5.59 -0.09 3.52
CA SER A 171 6.27 -0.06 4.81
C SER A 171 5.29 -0.40 5.94
N TRP A 172 5.85 -0.88 7.06
CA TRP A 172 5.08 -1.09 8.28
C TRP A 172 5.91 -0.71 9.47
N THR A 173 5.25 -0.12 10.45
CA THR A 173 5.89 0.40 11.65
C THR A 173 5.13 -0.06 12.87
N ARG A 174 5.83 -0.72 13.80
CA ARG A 174 5.29 -1.09 15.11
C ARG A 174 5.75 -0.09 16.14
N PHE A 175 4.80 0.50 16.83
CA PHE A 175 5.03 1.36 17.97
C PHE A 175 4.77 0.57 19.24
N THR A 176 5.69 0.66 20.20
CA THR A 176 5.52 0.04 21.52
C THR A 176 5.95 1.02 22.61
N GLY A 177 5.45 0.82 23.82
CA GLY A 177 5.73 1.67 24.98
C GLY A 177 4.47 2.25 25.58
N ILE A 178 3.82 3.21 24.95
CA ILE A 178 2.56 3.81 25.43
C ILE A 178 1.39 2.90 25.07
N SER A 179 1.31 2.51 23.82
CA SER A 179 0.35 1.54 23.30
C SER A 179 1.03 0.71 22.21
N GLU A 180 0.52 -0.49 21.98
CA GLU A 180 0.92 -1.29 20.83
C GLU A 180 0.11 -0.86 19.62
N THR A 181 0.78 -0.36 18.60
CA THR A 181 0.13 0.13 17.37
C THR A 181 0.93 -0.32 16.17
N LEU A 182 0.24 -0.79 15.15
CA LEU A 182 0.82 -1.06 13.84
C LEU A 182 0.33 0.00 12.85
N LEU A 183 1.26 0.63 12.17
CA LEU A 183 1.02 1.43 10.97
C LEU A 183 1.46 0.64 9.75
N VAL A 184 0.55 0.41 8.82
CA VAL A 184 0.87 -0.03 7.46
C VAL A 184 0.77 1.16 6.53
N ALA A 185 1.88 1.53 5.91
CA ALA A 185 1.93 2.66 4.98
C ALA A 185 2.06 2.16 3.53
N CYS A 186 1.16 2.65 2.70
CA CYS A 186 1.08 2.35 1.27
C CYS A 186 1.33 3.65 0.50
N ILE A 187 2.46 3.75 -0.17
CA ILE A 187 2.84 4.94 -0.93
C ILE A 187 2.72 4.64 -2.41
N THR A 188 1.85 5.35 -3.09
CA THR A 188 1.60 5.19 -4.53
C THR A 188 2.10 6.42 -5.27
N PRO A 189 3.14 6.31 -6.12
CA PRO A 189 3.53 7.41 -6.97
C PRO A 189 2.44 7.71 -8.00
N VAL A 190 2.05 8.98 -8.09
CA VAL A 190 1.04 9.48 -9.05
C VAL A 190 1.75 10.17 -10.21
N GLU A 191 2.74 10.99 -9.89
CA GLU A 191 3.62 11.68 -10.83
C GLU A 191 5.04 11.70 -10.26
N LEU A 192 5.99 12.29 -10.97
CA LEU A 192 7.40 12.33 -10.58
C LEU A 192 7.62 12.89 -9.16
N ASP A 193 6.96 14.00 -8.84
CA ASP A 193 7.05 14.69 -7.56
C ASP A 193 5.70 14.73 -6.83
N HIS A 194 4.91 13.69 -7.01
CA HIS A 194 3.61 13.60 -6.35
C HIS A 194 3.31 12.14 -5.99
N VAL A 195 3.00 11.90 -4.73
CA VAL A 195 2.59 10.59 -4.23
C VAL A 195 1.24 10.69 -3.52
N HIS A 196 0.48 9.61 -3.60
CA HIS A 196 -0.67 9.39 -2.74
C HIS A 196 -0.24 8.46 -1.60
N ALA A 197 -0.23 8.98 -0.39
CA ALA A 197 0.13 8.25 0.82
C ALA A 197 -1.12 7.79 1.55
N ARG A 198 -1.17 6.51 1.93
CA ARG A 198 -2.19 5.94 2.80
C ARG A 198 -1.53 5.36 4.02
N PHE A 199 -1.94 5.84 5.19
CA PHE A 199 -1.49 5.36 6.49
C PHE A 199 -2.65 4.67 7.18
N CYS A 200 -2.45 3.40 7.50
CA CYS A 200 -3.47 2.50 8.03
C CYS A 200 -3.03 2.05 9.41
N PHE A 201 -3.70 2.58 10.42
CA PHE A 201 -3.41 2.25 11.81
C PHE A 201 -4.31 1.11 12.30
N THR A 202 -3.74 0.20 13.05
CA THR A 202 -4.47 -0.86 13.75
C THR A 202 -3.78 -1.18 15.08
N GLN A 203 -4.52 -1.70 16.03
CA GLN A 203 -4.05 -2.01 17.38
C GLN A 203 -4.80 -3.22 17.95
N PRO A 204 -4.26 -3.89 18.98
CA PRO A 204 -4.98 -4.95 19.68
C PRO A 204 -6.33 -4.44 20.20
N LYS A 205 -7.41 -5.18 19.96
CA LYS A 205 -8.77 -4.81 20.43
C LYS A 205 -8.86 -4.64 21.94
N ALA A 206 -8.06 -5.37 22.68
CA ALA A 206 -8.01 -5.24 24.14
C ALA A 206 -7.49 -3.86 24.60
N GLN A 207 -6.65 -3.20 23.79
CA GLN A 207 -6.13 -1.85 24.06
C GLN A 207 -7.05 -0.75 23.53
N ALA A 208 -7.84 -1.07 22.50
CA ALA A 208 -8.81 -0.14 21.90
C ALA A 208 -10.06 0.10 22.78
N GLN A 209 -10.17 -0.60 23.91
CA GLN A 209 -11.28 -0.48 24.86
C GLN A 209 -10.82 0.24 26.12
N GLY A 210 -11.51 1.33 26.48
CA GLY A 210 -11.26 2.08 27.72
C GLY A 210 -10.75 3.51 27.49
N GLU A 211 -10.31 4.17 28.58
CA GLU A 211 -9.87 5.58 28.57
C GLU A 211 -8.62 5.87 27.71
N ARG A 212 -7.94 4.84 27.25
CA ARG A 212 -6.76 4.93 26.37
C ARG A 212 -7.04 4.60 24.91
N ALA A 213 -8.29 4.34 24.57
CA ALA A 213 -8.68 4.12 23.19
C ALA A 213 -8.53 5.42 22.40
N GLY A 214 -7.66 5.43 21.39
CA GLY A 214 -7.46 6.59 20.52
C GLY A 214 -6.26 7.48 20.86
N VAL A 215 -5.28 6.98 21.62
CA VAL A 215 -3.98 7.64 21.80
C VAL A 215 -2.98 7.17 20.78
#